data_ecb03713a6ea3afd9b7c6231507c6190
#
_entry.id   ecb03713a6ea3afd9b7c6231507c6190
#
_cell.length_a   1.000
_cell.length_b   1.000
_cell.length_c   1.000
_cell.angle_alpha   90.00
_cell.angle_beta   90.00
_cell.angle_gamma   90.00
#
_symmetry.space_group_name_H-M   'P 1'
#
loop_
_entity.id
_entity.type
_entity.pdbx_description
1 polymer ?
#
loop_
_entity_poly.entity_id
_entity_poly.type
_entity_poly.pdbx_seq_one_letter_code
_entity_poly.pdbx_strand_id
1 'polypeptide(L)'
;MLTEQKGHKMVKIDLITGFLGAGKTTFIRNYAEYLMRKGENIGILENDFGAVNVDMMLLQDLEGEHCELEMVSGGCDKDCHRRRFKTKLIAMGMCGYDRVLVEPSGVFDVDEFFDALREEPLDRWYQVGSVLTVVDAHLAPELSEEADYILASEVANAGKILLSKTEDASPEEIADTKVHLNRALEGVQCSRRLDPEKDIFGKKWEDLTDEEWKVISESGFHAESWRKLDLSEEEVFQSLYFMDQKTEVERAKTIAENLLKDPSCGKVHRVKGFLMDENGQWLELNATARELTVKPVAVGQDVIIVIGEKLDKEKISSFF
;
A
#
# COMPACT_ATOMS: atom_id res chain seq x y z
N MET A 1 -29.23 32.44 23.69
CA MET A 1 -28.40 31.31 24.11
C MET A 1 -27.65 30.87 22.88
N LEU A 2 -26.42 31.30 22.74
CA LEU A 2 -25.50 30.83 21.69
C LEU A 2 -25.02 29.49 22.15
N THR A 3 -25.42 28.41 21.46
CA THR A 3 -24.86 27.08 21.64
C THR A 3 -23.38 27.16 21.27
N GLU A 4 -22.51 26.96 22.27
CA GLU A 4 -21.09 26.72 22.07
C GLU A 4 -20.97 25.58 21.03
N GLN A 5 -20.50 25.92 19.85
CA GLN A 5 -20.00 24.90 18.90
C GLN A 5 -18.83 24.21 19.62
N LYS A 6 -19.08 23.00 20.14
CA LYS A 6 -17.98 22.08 20.49
C LYS A 6 -17.07 22.01 19.28
N GLY A 7 -15.84 22.50 19.42
CA GLY A 7 -14.86 22.45 18.40
C GLY A 7 -14.77 20.99 17.88
N HIS A 8 -15.02 20.79 16.60
CA HIS A 8 -14.90 19.48 15.99
C HIS A 8 -13.44 19.05 16.16
N LYS A 9 -13.20 17.94 16.86
CA LYS A 9 -11.85 17.37 16.97
C LYS A 9 -11.44 16.98 15.55
N MET A 10 -10.34 17.53 15.07
CA MET A 10 -9.82 17.14 13.76
C MET A 10 -9.44 15.67 13.77
N VAL A 11 -9.82 14.96 12.74
CA VAL A 11 -9.46 13.55 12.52
C VAL A 11 -8.01 13.51 12.05
N LYS A 12 -7.16 12.73 12.71
CA LYS A 12 -5.83 12.45 12.17
C LYS A 12 -5.95 11.56 10.94
N ILE A 13 -5.18 11.83 9.89
CA ILE A 13 -5.15 10.99 8.70
C ILE A 13 -3.70 10.59 8.41
N ASP A 14 -3.45 9.29 8.37
CA ASP A 14 -2.14 8.72 8.04
C ASP A 14 -2.18 8.12 6.64
N LEU A 15 -1.13 8.34 5.89
CA LEU A 15 -0.92 7.76 4.58
C LEU A 15 0.11 6.63 4.68
N ILE A 16 -0.27 5.42 4.25
CA ILE A 16 0.61 4.25 4.25
C ILE A 16 0.94 3.91 2.80
N THR A 17 2.11 4.33 2.34
CA THR A 17 2.61 4.08 0.99
C THR A 17 3.61 2.93 0.98
N GLY A 18 4.09 2.59 -0.19
CA GLY A 18 5.14 1.60 -0.39
C GLY A 18 4.93 0.79 -1.64
N PHE A 19 6.03 0.35 -2.19
CA PHE A 19 6.09 -0.38 -3.44
C PHE A 19 5.23 -1.64 -3.44
N LEU A 20 4.88 -2.13 -4.62
CA LEU A 20 4.09 -3.34 -4.78
C LEU A 20 4.73 -4.53 -4.05
N GLY A 21 3.96 -5.21 -3.20
CA GLY A 21 4.44 -6.36 -2.44
C GLY A 21 5.30 -6.04 -1.22
N ALA A 22 5.49 -4.77 -0.89
CA ALA A 22 6.25 -4.35 0.29
C ALA A 22 5.63 -4.74 1.63
N GLY A 23 4.38 -5.21 1.67
CA GLY A 23 3.73 -5.66 2.91
C GLY A 23 2.91 -4.58 3.62
N LYS A 24 2.41 -3.57 2.89
CA LYS A 24 1.57 -2.50 3.41
C LYS A 24 0.37 -3.01 4.22
N THR A 25 -0.42 -3.90 3.64
CA THR A 25 -1.62 -4.46 4.27
C THR A 25 -1.31 -5.19 5.58
N THR A 26 -0.18 -5.92 5.63
CA THR A 26 0.29 -6.55 6.87
C THR A 26 0.68 -5.51 7.92
N PHE A 27 1.36 -4.44 7.50
CA PHE A 27 1.69 -3.33 8.40
C PHE A 27 0.42 -2.63 8.91
N ILE A 28 -0.53 -2.32 8.04
CA ILE A 28 -1.80 -1.66 8.38
C ILE A 28 -2.55 -2.47 9.44
N ARG A 29 -2.61 -3.80 9.29
CA ARG A 29 -3.22 -4.69 10.28
C ARG A 29 -2.61 -4.48 11.67
N ASN A 30 -1.30 -4.63 11.80
CA ASN A 30 -0.60 -4.50 13.09
C ASN A 30 -0.74 -3.08 13.66
N TYR A 31 -0.69 -2.07 12.80
CA TYR A 31 -0.85 -0.68 13.21
C TYR A 31 -2.28 -0.37 13.68
N ALA A 32 -3.28 -0.86 12.97
CA ALA A 32 -4.68 -0.74 13.36
C ALA A 32 -4.95 -1.40 14.73
N GLU A 33 -4.45 -2.62 14.94
CA GLU A 33 -4.54 -3.32 16.21
C GLU A 33 -3.88 -2.53 17.36
N TYR A 34 -2.72 -1.91 17.10
CA TYR A 34 -2.07 -1.03 18.09
C TYR A 34 -2.96 0.17 18.43
N LEU A 35 -3.49 0.87 17.45
CA LEU A 35 -4.33 2.06 17.65
C LEU A 35 -5.62 1.72 18.40
N MET A 36 -6.29 0.63 18.05
CA MET A 36 -7.48 0.15 18.76
C MET A 36 -7.17 -0.21 20.22
N ARG A 37 -6.02 -0.85 20.50
CA ARG A 37 -5.56 -1.11 21.88
C ARG A 37 -5.33 0.18 22.68
N LYS A 38 -5.02 1.29 22.00
CA LYS A 38 -4.92 2.62 22.63
C LYS A 38 -6.27 3.31 22.81
N GLY A 39 -7.36 2.68 22.36
CA GLY A 39 -8.72 3.20 22.47
C GLY A 39 -9.09 4.19 21.36
N GLU A 40 -8.36 4.22 20.26
CA GLU A 40 -8.73 5.02 19.09
C GLU A 40 -9.81 4.31 18.27
N ASN A 41 -10.80 5.07 17.80
CA ASN A 41 -11.73 4.65 16.77
C ASN A 41 -11.13 4.98 15.40
N ILE A 42 -10.94 3.98 14.56
CA ILE A 42 -10.23 4.13 13.31
C ILE A 42 -11.11 3.79 12.09
N GLY A 43 -10.86 4.49 10.99
CA GLY A 43 -11.33 4.09 9.67
C GLY A 43 -10.13 3.70 8.81
N ILE A 44 -10.23 2.59 8.08
CA ILE A 44 -9.23 2.19 7.08
C ILE A 44 -9.84 2.45 5.71
N LEU A 45 -9.16 3.22 4.88
CA LEU A 45 -9.57 3.54 3.52
C LEU A 45 -8.60 2.94 2.52
N GLU A 46 -9.05 1.89 1.86
CA GLU A 46 -8.39 1.31 0.71
C GLU A 46 -8.74 2.13 -0.54
N ASN A 47 -7.74 2.68 -1.17
CA ASN A 47 -7.89 3.49 -2.37
C ASN A 47 -7.24 2.78 -3.56
N ASP A 48 -8.01 1.93 -4.26
CA ASP A 48 -7.52 1.11 -5.38
C ASP A 48 -8.30 1.41 -6.68
N PHE A 49 -7.56 1.48 -7.79
CA PHE A 49 -8.13 1.58 -9.12
C PHE A 49 -8.71 0.25 -9.61
N GLY A 50 -8.39 -0.87 -8.96
CA GLY A 50 -8.80 -2.19 -9.35
C GLY A 50 -10.32 -2.44 -9.24
N ALA A 51 -10.79 -3.38 -10.05
CA ALA A 51 -12.20 -3.82 -10.02
C ALA A 51 -12.54 -4.63 -8.75
N VAL A 52 -11.54 -5.21 -8.10
CA VAL A 52 -11.66 -6.05 -6.90
C VAL A 52 -10.57 -5.66 -5.93
N ASN A 53 -10.94 -5.26 -4.73
CA ASN A 53 -9.99 -4.96 -3.68
C ASN A 53 -9.68 -6.21 -2.85
N VAL A 54 -8.58 -6.83 -3.21
CA VAL A 54 -8.07 -8.06 -2.57
C VAL A 54 -7.47 -7.76 -1.19
N ASP A 55 -6.87 -6.59 -1.01
CA ASP A 55 -6.23 -6.20 0.24
C ASP A 55 -7.25 -5.97 1.34
N MET A 56 -8.41 -5.40 1.01
CA MET A 56 -9.51 -5.23 1.95
C MET A 56 -10.05 -6.55 2.53
N MET A 57 -10.07 -7.62 1.73
CA MET A 57 -10.46 -8.95 2.22
C MET A 57 -9.54 -9.46 3.32
N LEU A 58 -8.25 -9.08 3.28
CA LEU A 58 -7.26 -9.45 4.29
C LEU A 58 -7.42 -8.66 5.61
N LEU A 59 -8.16 -7.57 5.62
CA LEU A 59 -8.40 -6.73 6.79
C LEU A 59 -9.80 -6.94 7.39
N GLN A 60 -10.64 -7.75 6.77
CA GLN A 60 -12.07 -7.86 7.08
C GLN A 60 -12.35 -8.30 8.53
N ASP A 61 -11.48 -9.07 9.14
CA ASP A 61 -11.59 -9.51 10.53
C ASP A 61 -11.29 -8.40 11.56
N LEU A 62 -10.76 -7.25 11.13
CA LEU A 62 -10.59 -6.06 11.97
C LEU A 62 -11.88 -5.26 12.12
N GLU A 63 -12.85 -5.47 11.20
CA GLU A 63 -14.11 -4.71 11.20
C GLU A 63 -14.90 -4.97 12.48
N GLY A 64 -15.31 -3.88 13.17
CA GLY A 64 -16.00 -3.96 14.44
C GLY A 64 -16.26 -2.61 15.09
N GLU A 65 -16.48 -2.60 16.40
CA GLU A 65 -16.89 -1.40 17.16
C GLU A 65 -15.88 -0.23 17.05
N HIS A 66 -14.57 -0.54 16.88
CA HIS A 66 -13.51 0.46 16.85
C HIS A 66 -12.78 0.55 15.51
N CYS A 67 -13.22 -0.20 14.50
CA CYS A 67 -12.61 -0.18 13.17
C CYS A 67 -13.67 -0.36 12.10
N GLU A 68 -13.74 0.57 11.17
CA GLU A 68 -14.55 0.44 9.96
C GLU A 68 -13.64 0.41 8.72
N LEU A 69 -14.02 -0.45 7.77
CA LEU A 69 -13.32 -0.61 6.51
C LEU A 69 -14.10 0.11 5.40
N GLU A 70 -13.42 0.95 4.66
CA GLU A 70 -13.99 1.70 3.55
C GLU A 70 -13.12 1.58 2.30
N MET A 71 -13.73 1.65 1.13
CA MET A 71 -12.99 1.53 -0.12
C MET A 71 -13.40 2.59 -1.14
N VAL A 72 -12.43 2.98 -1.95
CA VAL A 72 -12.64 3.64 -3.22
C VAL A 72 -12.14 2.70 -4.30
N SER A 73 -13.02 2.24 -5.17
CA SER A 73 -12.68 1.33 -6.27
C SER A 73 -13.12 1.89 -7.60
N GLY A 74 -12.38 1.55 -8.64
CA GLY A 74 -12.67 1.90 -10.01
C GLY A 74 -12.74 3.41 -10.27
N GLY A 75 -13.03 3.76 -11.47
CA GLY A 75 -13.15 5.12 -12.01
C GLY A 75 -13.06 5.03 -13.53
N CYS A 76 -13.72 5.93 -14.25
CA CYS A 76 -13.56 5.99 -15.70
C CYS A 76 -12.25 6.69 -16.10
N ASP A 77 -11.69 7.49 -15.19
CA ASP A 77 -10.44 8.24 -15.33
C ASP A 77 -9.92 8.72 -13.96
N LYS A 78 -8.74 9.32 -13.91
CA LYS A 78 -8.11 9.89 -12.71
C LYS A 78 -9.01 10.91 -12.01
N ASP A 79 -9.66 11.80 -12.75
CA ASP A 79 -10.50 12.83 -12.15
C ASP A 79 -11.73 12.25 -11.46
N CYS A 80 -12.31 11.20 -12.04
CA CYS A 80 -13.42 10.47 -11.43
C CYS A 80 -12.98 9.79 -10.15
N HIS A 81 -11.82 9.13 -10.15
CA HIS A 81 -11.26 8.47 -8.98
C HIS A 81 -10.95 9.46 -7.85
N ARG A 82 -10.28 10.57 -8.16
CA ARG A 82 -10.00 11.66 -7.22
C ARG A 82 -11.27 12.22 -6.57
N ARG A 83 -12.35 12.42 -7.34
CA ARG A 83 -13.64 12.88 -6.80
C ARG A 83 -14.26 11.85 -5.85
N ARG A 84 -14.17 10.56 -6.17
CA ARG A 84 -14.65 9.47 -5.30
C ARG A 84 -13.85 9.44 -4.00
N PHE A 85 -12.54 9.52 -4.07
CA PHE A 85 -11.66 9.59 -2.91
C PHE A 85 -12.04 10.76 -1.99
N LYS A 86 -12.14 11.97 -2.54
CA LYS A 86 -12.59 13.15 -1.79
C LYS A 86 -13.98 12.95 -1.17
N THR A 87 -14.95 12.44 -1.91
CA THR A 87 -16.30 12.17 -1.41
C THR A 87 -16.29 11.18 -0.26
N LYS A 88 -15.47 10.13 -0.36
CA LYS A 88 -15.32 9.14 0.71
C LYS A 88 -14.71 9.76 1.96
N LEU A 89 -13.66 10.57 1.84
CA LEU A 89 -13.07 11.29 2.97
C LEU A 89 -14.08 12.25 3.62
N ILE A 90 -14.93 12.92 2.85
CA ILE A 90 -15.99 13.75 3.39
C ILE A 90 -16.96 12.91 4.25
N ALA A 91 -17.37 11.74 3.75
CA ALA A 91 -18.25 10.84 4.50
C ALA A 91 -17.58 10.36 5.81
N MET A 92 -16.33 9.89 5.70
CA MET A 92 -15.56 9.41 6.86
C MET A 92 -15.29 10.50 7.90
N GLY A 93 -15.08 11.74 7.48
CA GLY A 93 -14.92 12.88 8.40
C GLY A 93 -16.16 13.15 9.27
N MET A 94 -17.33 12.63 8.88
CA MET A 94 -18.58 12.75 9.64
C MET A 94 -18.82 11.57 10.60
N CYS A 95 -18.05 10.46 10.48
CA CYS A 95 -18.24 9.24 11.27
C CYS A 95 -17.67 9.35 12.69
N GLY A 96 -16.82 10.36 12.97
CA GLY A 96 -16.29 10.59 14.32
C GLY A 96 -15.07 9.73 14.67
N TYR A 97 -14.32 9.28 13.69
CA TYR A 97 -13.05 8.60 13.89
C TYR A 97 -12.04 9.50 14.60
N ASP A 98 -11.16 8.90 15.38
CA ASP A 98 -9.98 9.56 15.93
C ASP A 98 -8.88 9.62 14.87
N ARG A 99 -8.80 8.57 14.02
CA ARG A 99 -7.80 8.43 12.98
C ARG A 99 -8.34 7.70 11.76
N VAL A 100 -7.86 8.10 10.58
CA VAL A 100 -8.10 7.41 9.30
C VAL A 100 -6.76 6.95 8.74
N LEU A 101 -6.66 5.68 8.39
CA LEU A 101 -5.51 5.08 7.71
C LEU A 101 -5.86 4.96 6.22
N VAL A 102 -5.04 5.53 5.35
CA VAL A 102 -5.24 5.44 3.90
C VAL A 102 -4.15 4.56 3.30
N GLU A 103 -4.55 3.45 2.66
CA GLU A 103 -3.68 2.68 1.78
C GLU A 103 -4.02 3.05 0.33
N PRO A 104 -3.16 3.79 -0.38
CA PRO A 104 -3.33 3.99 -1.81
C PRO A 104 -2.96 2.74 -2.59
N SER A 105 -3.41 2.64 -3.85
CA SER A 105 -2.89 1.62 -4.76
C SER A 105 -1.37 1.72 -4.87
N GLY A 106 -0.71 0.63 -5.28
CA GLY A 106 0.76 0.51 -5.26
C GLY A 106 1.54 1.49 -6.16
N VAL A 107 0.84 2.38 -6.84
CA VAL A 107 1.41 3.51 -7.61
C VAL A 107 0.54 4.73 -7.30
N PHE A 108 1.02 5.59 -6.41
CA PHE A 108 0.25 6.74 -5.94
C PHE A 108 1.14 7.97 -5.81
N ASP A 109 0.70 9.09 -6.39
CA ASP A 109 1.36 10.38 -6.17
C ASP A 109 0.95 10.95 -4.79
N VAL A 110 1.90 10.98 -3.87
CA VAL A 110 1.69 11.50 -2.50
C VAL A 110 1.19 12.95 -2.51
N ASP A 111 1.51 13.74 -3.54
CA ASP A 111 1.01 15.11 -3.65
C ASP A 111 -0.50 15.17 -3.86
N GLU A 112 -1.11 14.20 -4.55
CA GLU A 112 -2.57 14.13 -4.72
C GLU A 112 -3.30 13.98 -3.38
N PHE A 113 -2.70 13.24 -2.44
CA PHE A 113 -3.22 13.13 -1.09
C PHE A 113 -3.20 14.48 -0.36
N PHE A 114 -2.07 15.19 -0.40
CA PHE A 114 -1.96 16.50 0.24
C PHE A 114 -2.88 17.53 -0.41
N ASP A 115 -2.99 17.53 -1.74
CA ASP A 115 -3.87 18.45 -2.47
C ASP A 115 -5.34 18.20 -2.12
N ALA A 116 -5.77 16.94 -2.04
CA ALA A 116 -7.12 16.62 -1.63
C ALA A 116 -7.45 17.14 -0.23
N LEU A 117 -6.52 17.01 0.72
CA LEU A 117 -6.71 17.47 2.09
C LEU A 117 -6.69 19.00 2.26
N ARG A 118 -6.12 19.75 1.30
CA ARG A 118 -6.15 21.22 1.27
C ARG A 118 -7.45 21.79 0.74
N GLU A 119 -8.30 20.98 0.13
CA GLU A 119 -9.58 21.41 -0.40
C GLU A 119 -10.68 21.42 0.68
N GLU A 120 -11.57 22.42 0.64
CA GLU A 120 -12.75 22.45 1.52
C GLU A 120 -13.69 21.26 1.23
N PRO A 121 -14.28 20.62 2.25
CA PRO A 121 -14.19 20.94 3.70
C PRO A 121 -13.08 20.15 4.43
N LEU A 122 -12.26 19.36 3.72
CA LEU A 122 -11.29 18.42 4.31
C LEU A 122 -10.20 19.15 5.10
N ASP A 123 -9.80 20.34 4.66
CA ASP A 123 -8.83 21.22 5.32
C ASP A 123 -9.19 21.57 6.78
N ARG A 124 -10.49 21.53 7.12
CA ARG A 124 -11.01 21.81 8.46
C ARG A 124 -11.32 20.57 9.28
N TRP A 125 -11.42 19.42 8.63
CA TRP A 125 -11.83 18.18 9.29
C TRP A 125 -10.66 17.25 9.55
N TYR A 126 -9.62 17.33 8.74
CA TYR A 126 -8.47 16.44 8.81
C TYR A 126 -7.18 17.19 9.16
N GLN A 127 -6.37 16.52 9.94
CA GLN A 127 -4.97 16.89 10.16
C GLN A 127 -4.10 15.72 9.70
N VAL A 128 -3.14 16.00 8.83
CA VAL A 128 -2.15 14.98 8.44
C VAL A 128 -1.41 14.52 9.70
N GLY A 129 -1.49 13.24 9.97
CA GLY A 129 -0.77 12.57 11.05
C GLY A 129 0.62 12.16 10.57
N SER A 130 0.76 10.93 10.08
CA SER A 130 2.04 10.40 9.59
C SER A 130 1.95 9.93 8.15
N VAL A 131 3.01 10.15 7.38
CA VAL A 131 3.25 9.48 6.10
C VAL A 131 4.26 8.37 6.35
N LEU A 132 3.83 7.13 6.14
CA LEU A 132 4.60 5.93 6.45
C LEU A 132 4.84 5.17 5.15
N THR A 133 6.11 4.95 4.81
CA THR A 133 6.46 4.22 3.59
C THR A 133 7.01 2.84 3.94
N VAL A 134 6.32 1.79 3.51
CA VAL A 134 6.76 0.40 3.71
C VAL A 134 7.63 -0.02 2.54
N VAL A 135 8.84 -0.49 2.83
CA VAL A 135 9.82 -0.93 1.83
C VAL A 135 10.27 -2.35 2.15
N ASP A 136 10.27 -3.22 1.14
CA ASP A 136 10.83 -4.57 1.26
C ASP A 136 12.35 -4.49 1.47
N ALA A 137 12.86 -5.14 2.53
CA ALA A 137 14.30 -5.18 2.82
C ALA A 137 15.12 -5.87 1.72
N HIS A 138 14.46 -6.59 0.80
CA HIS A 138 15.06 -7.21 -0.38
C HIS A 138 14.85 -6.38 -1.66
N LEU A 139 14.87 -5.06 -1.53
CA LEU A 139 14.72 -4.21 -2.72
C LEU A 139 15.74 -4.59 -3.79
N ALA A 140 15.28 -4.76 -5.02
CA ALA A 140 16.17 -5.12 -6.13
C ALA A 140 17.29 -4.07 -6.28
N PRO A 141 18.55 -4.48 -6.49
CA PRO A 141 19.67 -3.54 -6.63
C PRO A 141 19.49 -2.52 -7.76
N GLU A 142 18.79 -2.92 -8.81
CA GLU A 142 18.43 -2.09 -9.96
C GLU A 142 16.93 -2.17 -10.22
N LEU A 143 16.28 -1.04 -10.23
CA LEU A 143 14.91 -0.86 -10.67
C LEU A 143 14.89 -0.15 -12.02
N SER A 144 13.73 -0.14 -12.70
CA SER A 144 13.53 0.74 -13.84
C SER A 144 13.57 2.22 -13.40
N GLU A 145 13.84 3.15 -14.30
CA GLU A 145 13.84 4.60 -14.00
C GLU A 145 12.48 5.03 -13.43
N GLU A 146 11.41 4.48 -13.99
CA GLU A 146 10.05 4.74 -13.55
C GLU A 146 9.79 4.19 -12.14
N ALA A 147 10.25 2.97 -11.84
CA ALA A 147 10.10 2.37 -10.52
C ALA A 147 10.92 3.10 -9.45
N ASP A 148 12.15 3.52 -9.78
CA ASP A 148 12.97 4.36 -8.91
C ASP A 148 12.32 5.73 -8.66
N TYR A 149 11.67 6.31 -9.67
CA TYR A 149 10.91 7.55 -9.51
C TYR A 149 9.75 7.41 -8.51
N ILE A 150 8.95 6.34 -8.64
CA ILE A 150 7.84 6.07 -7.72
C ILE A 150 8.38 5.87 -6.30
N LEU A 151 9.40 5.03 -6.14
CA LEU A 151 10.05 4.80 -4.85
C LEU A 151 10.53 6.12 -4.22
N ALA A 152 11.17 6.98 -5.01
CA ALA A 152 11.62 8.28 -4.55
C ALA A 152 10.45 9.19 -4.12
N SER A 153 9.35 9.22 -4.88
CA SER A 153 8.18 10.04 -4.55
C SER A 153 7.53 9.61 -3.22
N GLU A 154 7.48 8.31 -2.96
CA GLU A 154 6.93 7.76 -1.73
C GLU A 154 7.81 8.06 -0.51
N VAL A 155 9.14 7.89 -0.64
CA VAL A 155 10.06 8.11 0.49
C VAL A 155 10.39 9.58 0.73
N ALA A 156 10.24 10.45 -0.26
CA ALA A 156 10.55 11.87 -0.13
C ALA A 156 9.75 12.54 1.00
N ASN A 157 8.47 12.24 1.10
CA ASN A 157 7.56 12.82 2.09
C ASN A 157 7.38 11.99 3.36
N ALA A 158 7.96 10.79 3.43
CA ALA A 158 7.78 9.89 4.55
C ALA A 158 8.29 10.47 5.87
N GLY A 159 7.47 10.50 6.92
CA GLY A 159 7.92 10.76 8.28
C GLY A 159 8.73 9.59 8.84
N LYS A 160 8.41 8.36 8.39
CA LYS A 160 9.16 7.15 8.72
C LYS A 160 9.13 6.17 7.56
N ILE A 161 10.26 5.52 7.32
CA ILE A 161 10.40 4.41 6.37
C ILE A 161 10.49 3.12 7.18
N LEU A 162 9.69 2.13 6.80
CA LEU A 162 9.50 0.90 7.53
C LEU A 162 9.97 -0.27 6.66
N LEU A 163 11.08 -0.89 7.01
CA LEU A 163 11.57 -2.07 6.30
C LEU A 163 10.78 -3.30 6.74
N SER A 164 10.14 -3.93 5.80
CA SER A 164 9.47 -5.23 5.96
C SER A 164 10.41 -6.39 5.63
N LYS A 165 10.03 -7.60 5.99
CA LYS A 165 10.75 -8.86 5.68
C LYS A 165 12.23 -8.84 6.10
N THR A 166 12.54 -8.14 7.16
CA THR A 166 13.90 -8.02 7.67
C THR A 166 14.42 -9.30 8.29
N GLU A 167 13.53 -10.24 8.64
CA GLU A 167 13.87 -11.55 9.17
C GLU A 167 14.54 -12.49 8.17
N ASP A 168 14.20 -12.33 6.89
CA ASP A 168 14.69 -13.15 5.79
C ASP A 168 15.82 -12.45 5.01
N ALA A 169 16.07 -11.17 5.31
CA ALA A 169 17.08 -10.36 4.65
C ALA A 169 18.44 -10.43 5.39
N SER A 170 19.49 -10.56 4.61
CA SER A 170 20.85 -10.43 5.13
C SER A 170 21.17 -8.97 5.52
N PRO A 171 22.14 -8.74 6.42
CA PRO A 171 22.59 -7.39 6.76
C PRO A 171 23.07 -6.60 5.54
N GLU A 172 23.63 -7.27 4.52
CA GLU A 172 24.07 -6.68 3.28
C GLU A 172 22.89 -6.19 2.44
N GLU A 173 21.87 -7.00 2.25
CA GLU A 173 20.63 -6.63 1.53
C GLU A 173 19.92 -5.44 2.20
N ILE A 174 19.87 -5.42 3.54
CA ILE A 174 19.31 -4.28 4.28
C ILE A 174 20.14 -3.01 4.05
N ALA A 175 21.46 -3.13 4.06
CA ALA A 175 22.35 -1.99 3.80
C ALA A 175 22.22 -1.48 2.36
N ASP A 176 22.16 -2.38 1.39
CA ASP A 176 21.99 -2.05 -0.02
C ASP A 176 20.65 -1.35 -0.27
N THR A 177 19.56 -1.85 0.35
CA THR A 177 18.26 -1.20 0.31
C THR A 177 18.32 0.24 0.83
N LYS A 178 18.95 0.47 1.98
CA LYS A 178 19.12 1.83 2.54
C LYS A 178 19.91 2.76 1.63
N VAL A 179 20.94 2.25 0.97
CA VAL A 179 21.72 2.99 -0.02
C VAL A 179 20.86 3.31 -1.25
N HIS A 180 20.10 2.33 -1.73
CA HIS A 180 19.23 2.49 -2.89
C HIS A 180 18.17 3.59 -2.67
N LEU A 181 17.54 3.66 -1.51
CA LEU A 181 16.57 4.71 -1.18
C LEU A 181 17.18 6.13 -1.35
N ASN A 182 18.39 6.34 -0.86
CA ASN A 182 19.07 7.62 -1.04
C ASN A 182 19.45 7.88 -2.51
N ARG A 183 19.86 6.86 -3.25
CA ARG A 183 20.14 6.96 -4.69
C ARG A 183 18.90 7.33 -5.49
N ALA A 184 17.74 6.74 -5.18
CA ALA A 184 16.46 7.08 -5.82
C ALA A 184 16.08 8.55 -5.58
N LEU A 185 16.25 9.07 -4.35
CA LEU A 185 16.03 10.48 -4.04
C LEU A 185 16.98 11.41 -4.82
N GLU A 186 18.25 11.00 -4.98
CA GLU A 186 19.21 11.76 -5.81
C GLU A 186 18.80 11.79 -7.28
N GLY A 187 18.31 10.66 -7.81
CA GLY A 187 17.87 10.53 -9.20
C GLY A 187 16.75 11.52 -9.55
N VAL A 188 15.87 11.82 -8.61
CA VAL A 188 14.78 12.80 -8.79
C VAL A 188 15.16 14.22 -8.33
N GLN A 189 16.42 14.47 -8.02
CA GLN A 189 16.93 15.76 -7.54
C GLN A 189 16.26 16.24 -6.23
N CYS A 190 15.83 15.31 -5.38
CA CYS A 190 15.34 15.64 -4.05
C CYS A 190 16.50 16.05 -3.15
N SER A 191 16.30 17.10 -2.33
CA SER A 191 17.31 17.59 -1.40
C SER A 191 17.46 16.71 -0.15
N ARG A 192 16.41 15.92 0.16
CA ARG A 192 16.38 15.05 1.33
C ARG A 192 17.46 13.98 1.26
N ARG A 193 18.09 13.74 2.42
CA ARG A 193 18.98 12.59 2.65
C ARG A 193 18.46 11.84 3.87
N LEU A 194 18.27 10.56 3.70
CA LEU A 194 17.78 9.68 4.77
C LEU A 194 18.91 9.34 5.72
N ASP A 195 18.67 9.55 7.01
CA ASP A 195 19.52 9.05 8.09
C ASP A 195 19.06 7.60 8.40
N PRO A 196 19.89 6.56 8.15
CA PRO A 196 19.50 5.17 8.33
C PRO A 196 19.06 4.81 9.74
N GLU A 197 19.50 5.57 10.76
CA GLU A 197 19.17 5.29 12.16
C GLU A 197 17.93 6.05 12.65
N LYS A 198 17.61 7.18 12.01
CA LYS A 198 16.50 8.03 12.41
C LYS A 198 15.26 7.86 11.54
N ASP A 199 15.46 7.78 10.22
CA ASP A 199 14.36 7.81 9.27
C ASP A 199 13.87 6.40 8.93
N ILE A 200 14.74 5.38 9.09
CA ILE A 200 14.45 4.00 8.66
C ILE A 200 14.31 3.08 9.88
N PHE A 201 13.20 2.37 9.92
CA PHE A 201 12.87 1.42 10.97
C PHE A 201 12.84 -0.01 10.37
N GLY A 202 13.66 -0.91 10.90
CA GLY A 202 13.80 -2.28 10.39
C GLY A 202 13.62 -3.31 11.49
N LYS A 203 12.39 -3.48 12.00
CA LYS A 203 12.04 -4.46 13.02
C LYS A 203 10.71 -5.11 12.65
N LYS A 204 10.52 -6.37 13.03
CA LYS A 204 9.23 -7.05 12.83
C LYS A 204 8.10 -6.29 13.52
N TRP A 205 6.96 -6.23 12.88
CA TRP A 205 5.80 -5.50 13.42
C TRP A 205 5.32 -6.06 14.76
N GLU A 206 5.33 -7.38 14.89
CA GLU A 206 4.90 -8.10 16.09
C GLU A 206 5.85 -7.88 17.30
N ASP A 207 7.11 -7.52 17.02
CA ASP A 207 8.14 -7.29 18.05
C ASP A 207 8.23 -5.81 18.46
N LEU A 208 7.39 -4.93 17.89
CA LEU A 208 7.37 -3.51 18.23
C LEU A 208 6.79 -3.27 19.62
N THR A 209 7.52 -2.53 20.43
CA THR A 209 7.03 -2.03 21.71
C THR A 209 6.01 -0.89 21.51
N ASP A 210 5.24 -0.62 22.55
CA ASP A 210 4.28 0.50 22.54
C ASP A 210 4.96 1.86 22.31
N GLU A 211 6.17 2.04 22.81
CA GLU A 211 6.98 3.24 22.61
C GLU A 211 7.42 3.37 21.14
N GLU A 212 7.83 2.29 20.50
CA GLU A 212 8.22 2.26 19.08
C GLU A 212 7.01 2.53 18.19
N TRP A 213 5.87 1.91 18.48
CA TRP A 213 4.61 2.20 17.78
C TRP A 213 4.21 3.67 17.93
N LYS A 214 4.39 4.25 19.12
CA LYS A 214 4.15 5.67 19.34
C LYS A 214 5.05 6.53 18.48
N VAL A 215 6.35 6.23 18.40
CA VAL A 215 7.30 6.95 17.51
C VAL A 215 6.85 6.87 16.05
N ILE A 216 6.39 5.71 15.58
CA ILE A 216 5.88 5.53 14.22
C ILE A 216 4.61 6.38 14.02
N SER A 217 3.63 6.28 14.92
CA SER A 217 2.34 6.97 14.81
C SER A 217 2.41 8.49 14.94
N GLU A 218 3.50 9.01 15.47
CA GLU A 218 3.75 10.45 15.66
C GLU A 218 4.91 10.96 14.78
N SER A 219 5.34 10.18 13.78
CA SER A 219 6.50 10.54 12.95
C SER A 219 6.24 11.73 12.00
N GLY A 220 4.97 12.07 11.78
CA GLY A 220 4.61 13.19 10.90
C GLY A 220 4.95 12.94 9.44
N PHE A 221 5.35 13.99 8.74
CA PHE A 221 5.74 13.93 7.34
C PHE A 221 6.76 15.02 7.00
N HIS A 222 7.43 14.88 5.87
CA HIS A 222 8.29 15.91 5.30
C HIS A 222 7.60 16.58 4.11
N ALA A 223 7.80 17.87 3.95
CA ALA A 223 7.33 18.64 2.80
C ALA A 223 8.52 18.87 1.85
N GLU A 224 8.80 17.87 1.02
CA GLU A 224 9.92 17.92 0.08
C GLU A 224 9.45 18.24 -1.33
N SER A 225 10.37 18.69 -2.15
CA SER A 225 10.17 18.89 -3.58
C SER A 225 11.19 18.11 -4.37
N TRP A 226 10.76 17.57 -5.51
CA TRP A 226 11.60 16.83 -6.44
C TRP A 226 11.19 17.10 -7.88
N ARG A 227 12.05 16.71 -8.81
CA ARG A 227 11.76 16.82 -10.23
C ARG A 227 10.64 15.84 -10.59
N LYS A 228 9.48 16.37 -10.96
CA LYS A 228 8.35 15.58 -11.45
C LYS A 228 8.66 15.01 -12.84
N LEU A 229 8.41 13.72 -13.02
CA LEU A 229 8.30 13.09 -14.32
C LEU A 229 6.82 13.03 -14.69
N ASP A 230 6.53 13.28 -15.95
CA ASP A 230 5.17 13.13 -16.50
C ASP A 230 4.95 11.65 -16.84
N LEU A 231 4.75 10.86 -15.78
CA LEU A 231 4.46 9.43 -15.90
C LEU A 231 2.95 9.24 -15.69
N SER A 232 2.29 8.60 -16.63
CA SER A 232 0.97 8.06 -16.34
C SER A 232 1.15 6.80 -15.50
N GLU A 233 0.53 6.76 -14.33
CA GLU A 233 0.62 5.64 -13.38
C GLU A 233 0.27 4.30 -14.03
N GLU A 234 -0.71 4.31 -14.95
CA GLU A 234 -1.14 3.13 -15.72
C GLU A 234 -0.08 2.62 -16.71
N GLU A 235 0.89 3.47 -17.09
CA GLU A 235 1.97 3.08 -18.01
C GLU A 235 3.15 2.42 -17.29
N VAL A 236 3.35 2.72 -16.00
CA VAL A 236 4.48 2.18 -15.24
C VAL A 236 4.18 0.79 -14.72
N PHE A 237 3.06 0.62 -14.01
CA PHE A 237 2.62 -0.66 -13.47
C PHE A 237 1.20 -0.98 -13.90
N GLN A 238 1.05 -2.12 -14.53
CA GLN A 238 -0.23 -2.64 -14.98
C GLN A 238 -0.69 -3.74 -14.04
N SER A 239 -1.99 -3.77 -13.78
CA SER A 239 -2.65 -4.88 -13.07
C SER A 239 -3.66 -5.54 -14.01
N LEU A 240 -3.44 -6.80 -14.33
CA LEU A 240 -4.35 -7.61 -15.14
C LEU A 240 -5.15 -8.55 -14.23
N TYR A 241 -6.47 -8.50 -14.35
CA TYR A 241 -7.41 -9.27 -13.54
C TYR A 241 -7.98 -10.43 -14.34
N PHE A 242 -7.87 -11.64 -13.79
CA PHE A 242 -8.42 -12.87 -14.34
C PHE A 242 -9.46 -13.42 -13.35
N MET A 243 -10.73 -13.15 -13.65
CA MET A 243 -11.88 -13.52 -12.82
C MET A 243 -12.41 -14.90 -13.20
N ASP A 244 -12.98 -15.61 -12.22
CA ASP A 244 -13.75 -16.86 -12.40
C ASP A 244 -12.98 -17.98 -13.16
N GLN A 245 -11.66 -18.04 -12.97
CA GLN A 245 -10.81 -19.01 -13.67
C GLN A 245 -10.98 -20.44 -13.16
N LYS A 246 -11.47 -20.63 -11.91
CA LYS A 246 -11.65 -21.94 -11.25
C LYS A 246 -10.40 -22.81 -11.36
N THR A 247 -9.25 -22.20 -11.19
CA THR A 247 -7.95 -22.85 -11.35
C THR A 247 -7.61 -23.66 -10.11
N GLU A 248 -7.21 -24.91 -10.27
CA GLU A 248 -6.69 -25.72 -9.16
C GLU A 248 -5.43 -25.10 -8.56
N VAL A 249 -5.26 -25.24 -7.25
CA VAL A 249 -4.18 -24.58 -6.48
C VAL A 249 -2.79 -24.85 -7.05
N GLU A 250 -2.47 -26.12 -7.34
CA GLU A 250 -1.16 -26.50 -7.89
C GLU A 250 -0.95 -25.97 -9.30
N ARG A 251 -2.00 -25.90 -10.10
CA ARG A 251 -1.94 -25.28 -11.43
C ARG A 251 -1.70 -23.76 -11.30
N ALA A 252 -2.39 -23.09 -10.39
CA ALA A 252 -2.22 -21.66 -10.15
C ALA A 252 -0.79 -21.32 -9.69
N LYS A 253 -0.19 -22.12 -8.82
CA LYS A 253 1.23 -21.99 -8.44
C LYS A 253 2.15 -22.10 -9.66
N THR A 254 1.95 -23.12 -10.48
CA THR A 254 2.73 -23.34 -11.70
C THR A 254 2.59 -22.17 -12.68
N ILE A 255 1.37 -21.65 -12.87
CA ILE A 255 1.12 -20.46 -13.70
C ILE A 255 1.89 -19.27 -13.14
N ALA A 256 1.76 -18.99 -11.84
CA ALA A 256 2.43 -17.86 -11.20
C ALA A 256 3.96 -17.93 -11.38
N GLU A 257 4.56 -19.10 -11.15
CA GLU A 257 6.00 -19.28 -11.36
C GLU A 257 6.44 -19.07 -12.82
N ASN A 258 5.64 -19.54 -13.78
CA ASN A 258 5.95 -19.36 -15.19
C ASN A 258 5.83 -17.90 -15.61
N LEU A 259 4.78 -17.20 -15.17
CA LEU A 259 4.58 -15.77 -15.45
C LEU A 259 5.73 -14.92 -14.91
N LEU A 260 6.23 -15.22 -13.71
CA LEU A 260 7.36 -14.51 -13.10
C LEU A 260 8.70 -14.76 -13.81
N LYS A 261 8.82 -15.84 -14.56
CA LYS A 261 10.07 -16.25 -15.23
C LYS A 261 10.08 -15.98 -16.74
N ASP A 262 8.91 -15.83 -17.37
CA ASP A 262 8.79 -15.67 -18.82
C ASP A 262 8.84 -14.18 -19.23
N PRO A 263 9.96 -13.71 -19.81
CA PRO A 263 10.10 -12.31 -20.21
C PRO A 263 9.16 -11.91 -21.35
N SER A 264 8.55 -12.88 -22.05
CA SER A 264 7.55 -12.58 -23.08
C SER A 264 6.21 -12.11 -22.51
N CYS A 265 6.00 -12.26 -21.20
CA CYS A 265 4.84 -11.74 -20.48
C CYS A 265 4.98 -10.27 -20.06
N GLY A 266 6.13 -9.64 -20.34
CA GLY A 266 6.55 -8.39 -19.73
C GLY A 266 7.34 -8.64 -18.44
N LYS A 267 7.59 -7.60 -17.64
CA LYS A 267 8.28 -7.77 -16.36
C LYS A 267 7.24 -7.96 -15.25
N VAL A 268 6.86 -9.21 -15.02
CA VAL A 268 5.92 -9.56 -13.94
C VAL A 268 6.64 -9.45 -12.59
N HIS A 269 6.12 -8.61 -11.70
CA HIS A 269 6.66 -8.41 -10.36
C HIS A 269 5.95 -9.26 -9.31
N ARG A 270 4.63 -9.44 -9.48
CA ARG A 270 3.79 -10.14 -8.50
C ARG A 270 2.60 -10.81 -9.18
N VAL A 271 2.27 -11.99 -8.69
CA VAL A 271 0.99 -12.66 -8.97
C VAL A 271 0.29 -12.88 -7.64
N LYS A 272 -0.90 -12.34 -7.49
CA LYS A 272 -1.73 -12.44 -6.29
C LYS A 272 -3.11 -12.92 -6.65
N GLY A 273 -3.77 -13.67 -5.77
CA GLY A 273 -5.14 -14.07 -6.03
C GLY A 273 -5.76 -14.88 -4.90
N PHE A 274 -7.05 -15.16 -5.05
CA PHE A 274 -7.77 -16.07 -4.19
C PHE A 274 -8.29 -17.25 -5.00
N LEU A 275 -8.16 -18.41 -4.42
CA LEU A 275 -8.54 -19.68 -5.00
C LEU A 275 -9.36 -20.47 -3.98
N MET A 276 -10.28 -21.27 -4.46
CA MET A 276 -11.00 -22.20 -3.61
C MET A 276 -10.39 -23.59 -3.75
N ASP A 277 -10.06 -24.24 -2.64
CA ASP A 277 -9.59 -25.62 -2.66
C ASP A 277 -10.74 -26.61 -2.85
N GLU A 278 -10.42 -27.90 -2.95
CA GLU A 278 -11.39 -29.00 -3.11
C GLU A 278 -12.35 -29.13 -1.93
N ASN A 279 -12.00 -28.59 -0.75
CA ASN A 279 -12.80 -28.65 0.48
C ASN A 279 -13.68 -27.41 0.64
N GLY A 280 -13.62 -26.45 -0.30
CA GLY A 280 -14.37 -25.20 -0.21
C GLY A 280 -13.69 -24.14 0.67
N GLN A 281 -12.41 -24.32 1.05
CA GLN A 281 -11.63 -23.35 1.80
C GLN A 281 -11.02 -22.33 0.83
N TRP A 282 -11.16 -21.04 1.15
CA TRP A 282 -10.47 -19.99 0.43
C TRP A 282 -8.99 -19.95 0.80
N LEU A 283 -8.15 -19.80 -0.22
CA LEU A 283 -6.70 -19.70 -0.11
C LEU A 283 -6.24 -18.43 -0.82
N GLU A 284 -5.36 -17.65 -0.18
CA GLU A 284 -4.62 -16.57 -0.81
C GLU A 284 -3.36 -17.14 -1.46
N LEU A 285 -3.19 -16.92 -2.76
CA LEU A 285 -1.94 -17.10 -3.49
C LEU A 285 -1.21 -15.75 -3.54
N ASN A 286 0.07 -15.75 -3.17
CA ASN A 286 0.95 -14.60 -3.35
C ASN A 286 2.30 -15.09 -3.85
N ALA A 287 2.71 -14.62 -5.04
CA ALA A 287 3.96 -15.03 -5.67
C ALA A 287 4.74 -13.81 -6.17
N THR A 288 6.02 -13.81 -5.89
CA THR A 288 7.04 -12.88 -6.38
C THR A 288 8.24 -13.65 -6.92
N ALA A 289 9.24 -12.98 -7.46
CA ALA A 289 10.46 -13.64 -7.91
C ALA A 289 11.21 -14.43 -6.82
N ARG A 290 10.95 -14.12 -5.53
CA ARG A 290 11.63 -14.75 -4.37
C ARG A 290 10.76 -15.70 -3.57
N GLU A 291 9.45 -15.48 -3.57
CA GLU A 291 8.55 -16.16 -2.65
C GLU A 291 7.28 -16.58 -3.37
N LEU A 292 6.80 -17.79 -3.08
CA LEU A 292 5.47 -18.24 -3.46
C LEU A 292 4.81 -18.81 -2.20
N THR A 293 3.74 -18.18 -1.75
CA THR A 293 2.97 -18.62 -0.59
C THR A 293 1.53 -18.88 -0.96
N VAL A 294 0.94 -19.87 -0.28
CA VAL A 294 -0.50 -20.15 -0.30
C VAL A 294 -0.94 -20.31 1.15
N LYS A 295 -1.87 -19.46 1.59
CA LYS A 295 -2.35 -19.41 2.97
C LYS A 295 -3.87 -19.45 3.02
N PRO A 296 -4.49 -20.16 3.99
CA PRO A 296 -5.93 -20.11 4.18
C PRO A 296 -6.37 -18.70 4.60
N VAL A 297 -7.52 -18.28 4.05
CA VAL A 297 -8.18 -17.01 4.39
C VAL A 297 -9.66 -17.27 4.67
N ALA A 298 -10.27 -16.39 5.45
CA ALA A 298 -11.67 -16.56 5.86
C ALA A 298 -12.64 -16.31 4.71
N VAL A 299 -12.34 -15.36 3.84
CA VAL A 299 -13.16 -14.94 2.71
C VAL A 299 -12.27 -14.72 1.49
N GLY A 300 -12.80 -15.02 0.31
CA GLY A 300 -12.11 -14.82 -0.95
C GLY A 300 -13.08 -14.69 -2.12
N GLN A 301 -12.54 -14.33 -3.27
CA GLN A 301 -13.24 -14.31 -4.54
C GLN A 301 -12.31 -14.94 -5.59
N ASP A 302 -12.85 -15.77 -6.49
CA ASP A 302 -12.03 -16.39 -7.54
C ASP A 302 -11.48 -15.30 -8.47
N VAL A 303 -10.24 -14.91 -8.21
CA VAL A 303 -9.51 -13.90 -8.97
C VAL A 303 -8.01 -14.16 -8.90
N ILE A 304 -7.34 -14.01 -10.02
CA ILE A 304 -5.87 -13.93 -10.10
C ILE A 304 -5.50 -12.57 -10.69
N ILE A 305 -4.59 -11.88 -10.05
CA ILE A 305 -4.10 -10.55 -10.44
C ILE A 305 -2.62 -10.68 -10.78
N VAL A 306 -2.26 -10.27 -11.99
CA VAL A 306 -0.87 -10.22 -12.45
C VAL A 306 -0.45 -8.75 -12.49
N ILE A 307 0.61 -8.41 -11.78
CA ILE A 307 1.08 -7.04 -11.62
C ILE A 307 2.52 -6.92 -12.13
N GLY A 308 2.78 -5.92 -12.96
CA GLY A 308 4.10 -5.73 -13.55
C GLY A 308 4.21 -4.57 -14.53
N GLU A 309 5.38 -4.47 -15.15
CA GLU A 309 5.70 -3.44 -16.15
C GLU A 309 5.55 -4.02 -17.55
N LYS A 310 4.94 -3.26 -18.47
CA LYS A 310 4.81 -3.61 -19.90
C LYS A 310 4.24 -5.01 -20.12
N LEU A 311 3.15 -5.34 -19.40
CA LEU A 311 2.54 -6.66 -19.44
C LEU A 311 1.90 -6.96 -20.81
N ASP A 312 2.18 -8.15 -21.35
CA ASP A 312 1.49 -8.67 -22.54
C ASP A 312 0.23 -9.45 -22.11
N LYS A 313 -0.93 -8.77 -22.20
CA LYS A 313 -2.22 -9.33 -21.79
C LYS A 313 -2.58 -10.61 -22.56
N GLU A 314 -2.33 -10.66 -23.88
CA GLU A 314 -2.69 -11.81 -24.72
C GLU A 314 -1.84 -13.03 -24.33
N LYS A 315 -0.54 -12.80 -24.16
CA LYS A 315 0.40 -13.83 -23.72
C LYS A 315 0.04 -14.36 -22.33
N ILE A 316 -0.18 -13.46 -21.36
CA ILE A 316 -0.55 -13.83 -20.00
C ILE A 316 -1.87 -14.59 -19.97
N SER A 317 -2.89 -14.14 -20.74
CA SER A 317 -4.18 -14.83 -20.84
C SER A 317 -4.06 -16.26 -21.36
N SER A 318 -3.02 -16.59 -22.11
CA SER A 318 -2.82 -17.94 -22.65
C SER A 318 -2.39 -18.99 -21.60
N PHE A 319 -2.07 -18.57 -20.38
CA PHE A 319 -1.72 -19.46 -19.27
C PHE A 319 -2.95 -19.96 -18.49
N PHE A 320 -4.05 -19.25 -18.58
CA PHE A 320 -5.32 -19.55 -17.93
C PHE A 320 -6.25 -20.30 -18.87
#